data_c89d5c3b6e5e350d47d44a953cfa8756
#
_entry.id   c89d5c3b6e5e350d47d44a953cfa8756
#
_cell.length_a   1.000
_cell.length_b   1.000
_cell.length_c   1.000
_cell.angle_alpha   90.00
_cell.angle_beta   90.00
_cell.angle_gamma   90.00
#
_symmetry.space_group_name_H-M   'P 1'
#
loop_
_entity.id
_entity.type
_entity.pdbx_description
1 polymer ?
#
loop_
_entity_poly.entity_id
_entity_poly.type
_entity_poly.pdbx_seq_one_letter_code
_entity_poly.pdbx_strand_id
1 'polypeptide(L)'
;MAEAATLNQAQMQILDMMSFVKTPEALKDLKQAISDYFAQRADAEKSNIKYANDMTSSLLIHPGEMIKEEIEARGITQKEVAEKMGVSYTVFNEILNGKRPVTTEYALLLEAVLGIDAGIWLRLQADYNMQEAKADKSFMSRLEHIRRCAAVL
;
A
#
# COMPACT_ATOMS: atom_id res chain seq x y z
N MET A 1 0.13 13.71 -42.10
CA MET A 1 -0.23 14.94 -41.35
C MET A 1 -0.19 14.57 -39.88
N ALA A 2 0.74 15.17 -39.12
CA ALA A 2 0.85 14.91 -37.70
C ALA A 2 -0.32 15.61 -36.98
N GLU A 3 -1.16 14.86 -36.27
CA GLU A 3 -2.15 15.43 -35.37
C GLU A 3 -1.41 16.23 -34.29
N ALA A 4 -1.67 17.52 -34.24
CA ALA A 4 -1.22 18.37 -33.14
C ALA A 4 -1.93 17.89 -31.85
N ALA A 5 -1.21 17.18 -30.99
CA ALA A 5 -1.72 16.78 -29.71
C ALA A 5 -2.14 18.03 -28.91
N THR A 6 -3.43 18.17 -28.66
CA THR A 6 -3.96 19.25 -27.82
C THR A 6 -3.50 19.06 -26.39
N LEU A 7 -2.76 20.05 -25.86
CA LEU A 7 -2.29 20.06 -24.47
C LEU A 7 -3.48 20.07 -23.51
N ASN A 8 -3.39 19.27 -22.46
CA ASN A 8 -4.39 19.30 -21.39
C ASN A 8 -4.24 20.60 -20.53
N GLN A 9 -5.24 20.88 -19.70
CA GLN A 9 -5.29 22.10 -18.88
C GLN A 9 -4.07 22.25 -17.97
N ALA A 10 -3.56 21.16 -17.40
CA ALA A 10 -2.36 21.18 -16.54
C ALA A 10 -1.09 21.48 -17.34
N GLN A 11 -0.97 20.95 -18.55
CA GLN A 11 0.15 21.22 -19.47
C GLN A 11 0.13 22.69 -19.92
N MET A 12 -1.04 23.26 -20.17
CA MET A 12 -1.18 24.68 -20.51
C MET A 12 -0.78 25.59 -19.34
N GLN A 13 -1.16 25.25 -18.10
CA GLN A 13 -0.75 25.98 -16.92
C GLN A 13 0.77 25.95 -16.71
N ILE A 14 1.42 24.81 -16.92
CA ILE A 14 2.87 24.66 -16.84
C ILE A 14 3.55 25.53 -17.91
N LEU A 15 3.02 25.53 -19.14
CA LEU A 15 3.53 26.37 -20.24
C LEU A 15 3.42 27.87 -19.90
N ASP A 16 2.31 28.27 -19.31
CA ASP A 16 2.05 29.65 -18.88
C ASP A 16 3.02 30.07 -17.76
N MET A 17 3.25 29.20 -16.77
CA MET A 17 4.28 29.42 -15.75
C MET A 17 5.70 29.48 -16.34
N MET A 18 6.00 28.69 -17.36
CA MET A 18 7.30 28.72 -18.04
C MET A 18 7.51 30.00 -18.88
N SER A 19 6.45 30.71 -19.24
CA SER A 19 6.54 31.98 -19.98
C SER A 19 7.28 33.09 -19.20
N PHE A 20 7.38 32.98 -17.87
CA PHE A 20 8.15 33.85 -17.01
C PHE A 20 9.66 33.55 -17.02
N VAL A 21 10.08 32.40 -17.52
CA VAL A 21 11.50 32.00 -17.59
C VAL A 21 12.10 32.55 -18.86
N LYS A 22 12.59 33.80 -18.82
CA LYS A 22 13.08 34.52 -20.01
C LYS A 22 14.60 34.46 -20.21
N THR A 23 15.34 33.93 -19.25
CA THR A 23 16.81 33.85 -19.32
C THR A 23 17.31 32.40 -19.28
N PRO A 24 18.44 32.08 -19.95
CA PRO A 24 19.02 30.76 -19.89
C PRO A 24 19.38 30.31 -18.46
N GLU A 25 19.77 31.25 -17.60
CA GLU A 25 20.09 31.00 -16.20
C GLU A 25 18.83 30.59 -15.42
N ALA A 26 17.73 31.33 -15.57
CA ALA A 26 16.46 30.98 -14.93
C ALA A 26 15.92 29.63 -15.39
N LEU A 27 16.17 29.23 -16.66
CA LEU A 27 15.83 27.91 -17.16
C LEU A 27 16.67 26.81 -16.51
N LYS A 28 17.96 27.09 -16.29
CA LYS A 28 18.88 26.14 -15.61
C LYS A 28 18.45 25.93 -14.16
N ASP A 29 18.15 27.02 -13.45
CA ASP A 29 17.71 26.99 -12.06
C ASP A 29 16.38 26.25 -11.90
N LEU A 30 15.42 26.46 -12.82
CA LEU A 30 14.17 25.73 -12.85
C LEU A 30 14.37 24.23 -13.08
N LYS A 31 15.23 23.85 -14.04
CA LYS A 31 15.56 22.45 -14.30
C LYS A 31 16.20 21.79 -13.07
N GLN A 32 17.11 22.50 -12.39
CA GLN A 32 17.75 22.00 -11.17
C GLN A 32 16.72 21.82 -10.06
N ALA A 33 15.86 22.82 -9.81
CA ALA A 33 14.82 22.72 -8.80
C ALA A 33 13.83 21.57 -9.04
N ILE A 34 13.45 21.34 -10.29
CA ILE A 34 12.59 20.21 -10.67
C ILE A 34 13.32 18.89 -10.44
N SER A 35 14.61 18.80 -10.82
CA SER A 35 15.43 17.59 -10.59
C SER A 35 15.57 17.28 -9.10
N ASP A 36 15.86 18.29 -8.29
CA ASP A 36 15.99 18.15 -6.84
C ASP A 36 14.68 17.74 -6.17
N TYR A 37 13.55 18.30 -6.60
CA TYR A 37 12.22 17.92 -6.14
C TYR A 37 11.93 16.44 -6.41
N PHE A 38 12.20 15.95 -7.63
CA PHE A 38 11.99 14.54 -7.96
C PHE A 38 12.97 13.62 -7.25
N ALA A 39 14.22 14.04 -7.06
CA ALA A 39 15.21 13.28 -6.30
C ALA A 39 14.79 13.12 -4.83
N GLN A 40 14.39 14.22 -4.18
CA GLN A 40 13.88 14.19 -2.79
C GLN A 40 12.64 13.31 -2.65
N ARG A 41 11.72 13.36 -3.63
CA ARG A 41 10.52 12.55 -3.63
C ARG A 41 10.82 11.06 -3.84
N ALA A 42 11.75 10.74 -4.74
CA ALA A 42 12.20 9.37 -4.95
C ALA A 42 12.91 8.79 -3.71
N ASP A 43 13.70 9.61 -3.01
CA ASP A 43 14.37 9.19 -1.76
C ASP A 43 13.36 9.03 -0.61
N ALA A 44 12.35 9.89 -0.52
CA ALA A 44 11.25 9.74 0.43
C ALA A 44 10.42 8.48 0.15
N GLU A 45 10.14 8.17 -1.11
CA GLU A 45 9.47 6.93 -1.52
C GLU A 45 10.31 5.68 -1.20
N LYS A 46 11.61 5.71 -1.48
CA LYS A 46 12.55 4.64 -1.12
C LYS A 46 12.64 4.46 0.40
N SER A 47 12.68 5.55 1.15
CA SER A 47 12.66 5.51 2.62
C SER A 47 11.35 4.90 3.14
N ASN A 48 10.20 5.30 2.61
CA ASN A 48 8.91 4.72 2.98
C ASN A 48 8.82 3.23 2.63
N ILE A 49 9.36 2.81 1.47
CA ILE A 49 9.45 1.39 1.09
C ILE A 49 10.40 0.64 2.02
N LYS A 50 11.53 1.24 2.41
CA LYS A 50 12.47 0.65 3.35
C LYS A 50 11.85 0.53 4.75
N TYR A 51 11.20 1.57 5.26
CA TYR A 51 10.49 1.51 6.54
C TYR A 51 9.34 0.49 6.51
N ALA A 52 8.57 0.41 5.41
CA ALA A 52 7.55 -0.60 5.24
C ALA A 52 8.15 -2.02 5.22
N ASN A 53 9.29 -2.23 4.54
CA ASN A 53 9.98 -3.52 4.52
C ASN A 53 10.65 -3.87 5.85
N ASP A 54 11.22 -2.91 6.57
CA ASP A 54 11.81 -3.14 7.89
C ASP A 54 10.73 -3.41 8.95
N MET A 55 9.58 -2.76 8.88
CA MET A 55 8.42 -3.03 9.75
C MET A 55 7.78 -4.39 9.45
N THR A 56 7.73 -4.82 8.18
CA THR A 56 7.23 -6.16 7.80
C THR A 56 8.23 -7.28 8.11
N SER A 57 9.50 -6.95 8.30
CA SER A 57 10.57 -7.94 8.56
C SER A 57 10.63 -8.43 10.01
N SER A 58 10.00 -7.77 10.98
CA SER A 58 10.25 -8.04 12.40
C SER A 58 9.04 -8.50 13.23
N LEU A 59 7.80 -8.25 12.81
CA LEU A 59 6.61 -8.68 13.54
C LEU A 59 5.57 -9.28 12.60
N LEU A 60 5.14 -10.49 12.91
CA LEU A 60 4.02 -11.17 12.26
C LEU A 60 2.70 -10.54 12.75
N ILE A 61 2.39 -9.33 12.26
CA ILE A 61 1.19 -8.59 12.64
C ILE A 61 0.04 -9.03 11.72
N HIS A 62 -0.98 -9.63 12.32
CA HIS A 62 -2.21 -9.95 11.58
C HIS A 62 -2.99 -8.66 11.28
N PRO A 63 -3.56 -8.49 10.05
CA PRO A 63 -4.32 -7.27 9.72
C PRO A 63 -5.46 -6.98 10.71
N GLY A 64 -6.02 -7.98 11.38
CA GLY A 64 -7.00 -7.83 12.44
C GLY A 64 -6.53 -6.99 13.62
N GLU A 65 -5.24 -7.00 13.96
CA GLU A 65 -4.67 -6.15 15.01
C GLU A 65 -4.68 -4.69 14.60
N MET A 66 -4.28 -4.39 13.38
CA MET A 66 -4.31 -3.03 12.85
C MET A 66 -5.75 -2.49 12.72
N ILE A 67 -6.71 -3.35 12.35
CA ILE A 67 -8.13 -2.98 12.34
C ILE A 67 -8.61 -2.64 13.76
N LYS A 68 -8.17 -3.39 14.79
CA LYS A 68 -8.51 -3.08 16.18
C LYS A 68 -7.96 -1.72 16.61
N GLU A 69 -6.68 -1.47 16.35
CA GLU A 69 -6.03 -0.19 16.66
C GLU A 69 -6.74 0.99 16.01
N GLU A 70 -7.14 0.85 14.75
CA GLU A 70 -7.87 1.89 14.02
C GLU A 70 -9.27 2.14 14.61
N ILE A 71 -9.98 1.08 15.00
CA ILE A 71 -11.30 1.17 15.66
C ILE A 71 -11.16 1.88 17.02
N GLU A 72 -10.17 1.50 17.81
CA GLU A 72 -9.87 2.09 19.12
C GLU A 72 -9.48 3.57 19.00
N ALA A 73 -8.61 3.91 18.04
CA ALA A 73 -8.19 5.27 17.77
C ALA A 73 -9.35 6.21 17.42
N ARG A 74 -10.39 5.67 16.77
CA ARG A 74 -11.61 6.41 16.42
C ARG A 74 -12.66 6.44 17.54
N GLY A 75 -12.44 5.71 18.62
CA GLY A 75 -13.40 5.60 19.73
C GLY A 75 -14.72 4.91 19.36
N ILE A 76 -14.71 4.06 18.31
CA ILE A 76 -15.86 3.27 17.87
C ILE A 76 -15.75 1.84 18.38
N THR A 77 -16.88 1.17 18.60
CA THR A 77 -16.88 -0.21 19.08
C THR A 77 -16.84 -1.22 17.95
N GLN A 78 -16.25 -2.38 18.20
CA GLN A 78 -16.25 -3.49 17.23
C GLN A 78 -17.66 -3.91 16.83
N LYS A 79 -18.63 -3.80 17.76
CA LYS A 79 -20.03 -4.11 17.52
C LYS A 79 -20.65 -3.14 16.52
N GLU A 80 -20.41 -1.85 16.68
CA GLU A 80 -20.89 -0.82 15.75
C GLU A 80 -20.31 -0.99 14.35
N VAL A 81 -19.03 -1.34 14.25
CA VAL A 81 -18.38 -1.61 12.95
C VAL A 81 -19.01 -2.84 12.30
N ALA A 82 -19.18 -3.95 13.02
CA ALA A 82 -19.82 -5.16 12.50
C ALA A 82 -21.24 -4.88 12.00
N GLU A 83 -22.01 -4.10 12.76
CA GLU A 83 -23.38 -3.70 12.41
C GLU A 83 -23.39 -2.86 11.13
N LYS A 84 -22.50 -1.86 11.01
CA LYS A 84 -22.37 -1.04 9.80
C LYS A 84 -21.92 -1.83 8.58
N MET A 85 -21.05 -2.85 8.77
CA MET A 85 -20.62 -3.77 7.72
C MET A 85 -21.71 -4.78 7.32
N GLY A 86 -22.79 -4.92 8.10
CA GLY A 86 -23.84 -5.91 7.88
C GLY A 86 -23.38 -7.35 8.16
N VAL A 87 -22.34 -7.53 8.98
CA VAL A 87 -21.81 -8.85 9.35
C VAL A 87 -22.07 -9.17 10.82
N SER A 88 -22.11 -10.46 11.18
CA SER A 88 -22.28 -10.81 12.59
C SER A 88 -21.03 -10.40 13.39
N TYR A 89 -21.24 -9.96 14.62
CA TYR A 89 -20.14 -9.64 15.55
C TYR A 89 -19.17 -10.80 15.72
N THR A 90 -19.66 -12.03 15.76
CA THR A 90 -18.82 -13.25 15.89
C THR A 90 -17.86 -13.38 14.73
N VAL A 91 -18.33 -13.24 13.50
CA VAL A 91 -17.50 -13.29 12.29
C VAL A 91 -16.47 -12.18 12.28
N PHE A 92 -16.89 -10.96 12.61
CA PHE A 92 -15.97 -9.82 12.66
C PHE A 92 -14.90 -10.01 13.75
N ASN A 93 -15.29 -10.49 14.92
CA ASN A 93 -14.36 -10.80 16.01
C ASN A 93 -13.34 -11.90 15.63
N GLU A 94 -13.77 -12.91 14.85
CA GLU A 94 -12.86 -13.95 14.31
C GLU A 94 -11.82 -13.34 13.37
N ILE A 95 -12.20 -12.36 12.52
CA ILE A 95 -11.28 -11.63 11.64
C ILE A 95 -10.29 -10.82 12.48
N LEU A 96 -10.79 -10.08 13.45
CA LEU A 96 -9.96 -9.25 14.35
C LEU A 96 -8.94 -10.07 15.14
N ASN A 97 -9.25 -11.32 15.47
CA ASN A 97 -8.37 -12.21 16.22
C ASN A 97 -7.57 -13.20 15.35
N GLY A 98 -7.50 -12.96 14.05
CA GLY A 98 -6.70 -13.77 13.14
C GLY A 98 -7.22 -15.20 12.89
N LYS A 99 -8.43 -15.51 13.33
CA LYS A 99 -9.08 -16.81 13.08
C LYS A 99 -9.67 -16.92 11.69
N ARG A 100 -9.90 -15.78 11.03
CA ARG A 100 -10.33 -15.68 9.63
C ARG A 100 -9.50 -14.64 8.91
N PRO A 101 -9.17 -14.89 7.63
CA PRO A 101 -8.48 -13.90 6.81
C PRO A 101 -9.38 -12.73 6.45
N VAL A 102 -8.79 -11.58 6.20
CA VAL A 102 -9.46 -10.45 5.55
C VAL A 102 -9.57 -10.76 4.05
N THR A 103 -10.76 -11.15 3.62
CA THR A 103 -11.06 -11.38 2.20
C THR A 103 -11.29 -10.07 1.47
N THR A 104 -11.34 -10.10 0.13
CA THR A 104 -11.65 -8.92 -0.70
C THR A 104 -12.98 -8.30 -0.30
N GLU A 105 -13.98 -9.12 0.00
CA GLU A 105 -15.30 -8.67 0.44
C GLU A 105 -15.22 -7.89 1.77
N TYR A 106 -14.53 -8.45 2.78
CA TYR A 106 -14.34 -7.76 4.06
C TYR A 106 -13.48 -6.50 3.92
N ALA A 107 -12.47 -6.49 3.04
CA ALA A 107 -11.65 -5.32 2.79
C ALA A 107 -12.48 -4.16 2.20
N LEU A 108 -13.39 -4.43 1.27
CA LEU A 108 -14.30 -3.44 0.71
C LEU A 108 -15.33 -2.93 1.73
N LEU A 109 -15.84 -3.81 2.60
CA LEU A 109 -16.73 -3.40 3.70
C LEU A 109 -16.00 -2.51 4.71
N LEU A 110 -14.75 -2.83 5.04
CA LEU A 110 -13.90 -2.00 5.90
C LEU A 110 -13.60 -0.63 5.26
N GLU A 111 -13.33 -0.60 3.96
CA GLU A 111 -13.17 0.66 3.23
C GLU A 111 -14.44 1.51 3.32
N ALA A 112 -15.60 0.92 3.10
CA ALA A 112 -16.88 1.64 3.17
C ALA A 112 -17.17 2.22 4.58
N VAL A 113 -16.77 1.52 5.64
CA VAL A 113 -17.04 1.94 7.03
C VAL A 113 -15.94 2.83 7.60
N LEU A 114 -14.67 2.52 7.32
CA LEU A 114 -13.50 3.20 7.89
C LEU A 114 -12.91 4.24 6.93
N GLY A 115 -13.23 4.21 5.64
CA GLY A 115 -12.66 5.11 4.63
C GLY A 115 -11.18 4.83 4.33
N ILE A 116 -10.67 3.65 4.66
CA ILE A 116 -9.31 3.21 4.37
C ILE A 116 -9.35 2.25 3.19
N ASP A 117 -8.55 2.54 2.16
CA ASP A 117 -8.49 1.76 0.92
C ASP A 117 -8.39 0.24 1.15
N ALA A 118 -9.27 -0.52 0.49
CA ALA A 118 -9.34 -1.98 0.62
C ALA A 118 -8.03 -2.67 0.25
N GLY A 119 -7.27 -2.09 -0.69
CA GLY A 119 -5.97 -2.61 -1.10
C GLY A 119 -4.93 -2.61 0.02
N ILE A 120 -5.05 -1.73 1.01
CA ILE A 120 -4.18 -1.72 2.20
C ILE A 120 -4.41 -2.99 3.01
N TRP A 121 -5.66 -3.31 3.32
CA TRP A 121 -6.03 -4.50 4.08
C TRP A 121 -5.64 -5.80 3.39
N LEU A 122 -5.81 -5.85 2.06
CA LEU A 122 -5.44 -7.02 1.26
C LEU A 122 -3.92 -7.22 1.21
N ARG A 123 -3.14 -6.15 1.09
CA ARG A 123 -1.67 -6.23 1.15
C ARG A 123 -1.19 -6.73 2.50
N LEU A 124 -1.73 -6.20 3.60
CA LEU A 124 -1.40 -6.67 4.94
C LEU A 124 -1.71 -8.15 5.13
N GLN A 125 -2.87 -8.61 4.62
CA GLN A 125 -3.23 -10.03 4.67
C GLN A 125 -2.28 -10.90 3.83
N ALA A 126 -1.91 -10.44 2.63
CA ALA A 126 -0.98 -11.16 1.77
C ALA A 126 0.42 -11.25 2.39
N ASP A 127 0.91 -10.18 2.99
CA ASP A 127 2.19 -10.12 3.68
C ASP A 127 2.20 -11.05 4.91
N TYR A 128 1.13 -11.04 5.69
CA TYR A 128 0.94 -11.95 6.81
C TYR A 128 0.98 -13.42 6.35
N ASN A 129 0.19 -13.78 5.34
CA ASN A 129 0.15 -15.14 4.79
C ASN A 129 1.52 -15.57 4.24
N MET A 130 2.25 -14.64 3.59
CA MET A 130 3.59 -14.90 3.07
C MET A 130 4.59 -15.20 4.20
N GLN A 131 4.53 -14.45 5.27
CA GLN A 131 5.41 -14.65 6.43
C GLN A 131 5.07 -15.94 7.15
N GLU A 132 3.79 -16.24 7.35
CA GLU A 132 3.32 -17.48 7.95
C GLU A 132 3.80 -18.70 7.13
N ALA A 133 3.64 -18.66 5.80
CA ALA A 133 4.14 -19.72 4.93
C ALA A 133 5.68 -19.86 4.99
N LYS A 134 6.43 -18.76 5.12
CA LYS A 134 7.90 -18.80 5.28
C LYS A 134 8.34 -19.32 6.64
N ALA A 135 7.51 -19.18 7.68
CA ALA A 135 7.77 -19.74 9.00
C ALA A 135 7.58 -21.27 9.06
N ASP A 136 6.81 -21.85 8.14
CA ASP A 136 6.64 -23.29 8.03
C ASP A 136 7.90 -23.96 7.44
N LYS A 137 8.67 -24.60 8.31
CA LYS A 137 9.91 -25.30 7.94
C LYS A 137 9.69 -26.43 6.93
N SER A 138 8.55 -27.13 7.02
CA SER A 138 8.20 -28.22 6.10
C SER A 138 7.96 -27.68 4.70
N PHE A 139 7.19 -26.61 4.60
CA PHE A 139 6.94 -25.92 3.33
C PHE A 139 8.22 -25.35 2.73
N MET A 140 9.09 -24.72 3.53
CA MET A 140 10.36 -24.17 3.06
C MET A 140 11.32 -25.24 2.54
N SER A 141 11.41 -26.40 3.21
CA SER A 141 12.20 -27.54 2.74
C SER A 141 11.70 -28.07 1.38
N ARG A 142 10.38 -28.14 1.23
CA ARG A 142 9.75 -28.53 -0.05
C ARG A 142 10.03 -27.53 -1.16
N LEU A 143 10.01 -26.22 -0.86
CA LEU A 143 10.37 -25.18 -1.83
C LEU A 143 11.83 -25.27 -2.27
N GLU A 144 12.77 -25.54 -1.36
CA GLU A 144 14.17 -25.74 -1.70
C GLU A 144 14.37 -26.97 -2.60
N HIS A 145 13.65 -28.04 -2.35
CA HIS A 145 13.68 -29.21 -3.23
C HIS A 145 13.19 -28.85 -4.65
N ILE A 146 12.07 -28.15 -4.76
CA ILE A 146 11.52 -27.70 -6.05
C ILE A 146 12.53 -26.79 -6.78
N ARG A 147 13.14 -25.83 -6.09
CA ARG A 147 14.14 -24.93 -6.69
C ARG A 147 15.35 -25.69 -7.23
N ARG A 148 15.83 -26.72 -6.52
CA ARG A 148 16.93 -27.58 -6.99
C ARG A 148 16.53 -28.37 -8.24
N CYS A 149 15.32 -28.91 -8.29
CA CYS A 149 14.83 -29.60 -9.48
C CYS A 149 14.65 -28.65 -10.67
N ALA A 150 14.13 -27.43 -10.44
CA ALA A 150 13.92 -26.44 -11.49
C ALA A 150 15.23 -25.85 -12.06
N ALA A 151 16.30 -25.82 -11.29
CA ALA A 151 17.60 -25.36 -11.74
C ALA A 151 18.29 -26.29 -12.78
N VAL A 152 17.70 -27.47 -13.03
CA VAL A 152 18.20 -28.47 -14.00
C VAL A 152 17.36 -28.45 -15.30
N LEU A 153 16.30 -27.63 -15.38
CA LEU A 153 15.47 -27.41 -16.57
C LEU A 153 16.04 -26.28 -17.43
#